data_e87af4b0f92e7b928ef5d233e24e96f4
#
_entry.id   e87af4b0f92e7b928ef5d233e24e96f4
#
_cell.length_a   1.000
_cell.length_b   1.000
_cell.length_c   1.000
_cell.angle_alpha   90.00
_cell.angle_beta   90.00
_cell.angle_gamma   90.00
#
_symmetry.space_group_name_H-M   'P 1'
#
loop_
_entity.id
_entity.type
_entity.pdbx_description
1 polymer ?
#
loop_
_entity_poly.entity_id
_entity_poly.type
_entity_poly.pdbx_seq_one_letter_code
_entity_poly.pdbx_strand_id
1 'polypeptide(L)'
;MSDFIVDKLTKSVGDKTVFREISFIIHDLDRIGLIGVNGTGKTTLLDVLSGRSGFDGDVSPFSAKSDYTIGYLTQEPDFDDQKTVLDTVLSSDLREMQLIRDYEFLMADYREENQARLEKVMAEMDSLNAWEIESQVKTVLSKLGIEDLNAKVGDLSGGLRRRVQLAQVLLSHHDLLLLDEPTNHLDIDTIEWLTNFLKNSKKTVLFITHDRYFLDNISTRIFELDRGGLIEYQGNYQDYVRLKAEQDERD
;
A
#
# COMPACT_ATOMS: atom_id res chain seq x y z
N MET A 1 16.38 -10.78 -6.20
CA MET A 1 16.21 -9.35 -5.84
C MET A 1 15.36 -8.70 -6.90
N SER A 2 14.30 -8.02 -6.51
CA SER A 2 13.37 -7.36 -7.43
C SER A 2 13.37 -5.86 -7.19
N ASP A 3 14.41 -5.19 -7.68
CA ASP A 3 14.53 -3.75 -7.62
C ASP A 3 13.55 -3.08 -8.59
N PHE A 4 12.98 -1.96 -8.16
CA PHE A 4 12.23 -1.05 -9.02
C PHE A 4 13.10 0.18 -9.28
N ILE A 5 13.52 0.35 -10.53
CA ILE A 5 14.47 1.39 -10.94
C ILE A 5 13.71 2.50 -11.64
N VAL A 6 13.93 3.73 -11.22
CA VAL A 6 13.45 4.94 -11.87
C VAL A 6 14.65 5.75 -12.35
N ASP A 7 14.71 6.01 -13.65
CA ASP A 7 15.81 6.73 -14.29
C ASP A 7 15.29 7.97 -15.04
N LYS A 8 15.67 9.14 -14.56
CA LYS A 8 15.35 10.46 -15.15
C LYS A 8 13.87 10.65 -15.40
N LEU A 9 13.05 10.42 -14.39
CA LEU A 9 11.61 10.66 -14.44
C LEU A 9 11.33 12.16 -14.41
N THR A 10 10.61 12.64 -15.42
CA THR A 10 10.10 14.02 -15.52
C THR A 10 8.58 14.01 -15.65
N LYS A 11 7.91 14.89 -14.93
CA LYS A 11 6.46 15.09 -14.99
C LYS A 11 6.11 16.56 -14.99
N SER A 12 5.29 16.94 -15.95
CA SER A 12 4.67 18.26 -16.01
C SER A 12 3.15 18.16 -15.99
N VAL A 13 2.50 19.16 -15.43
CA VAL A 13 1.06 19.31 -15.43
C VAL A 13 0.75 20.71 -15.98
N GLY A 14 0.15 20.76 -17.18
CA GLY A 14 0.05 22.01 -17.93
C GLY A 14 1.43 22.59 -18.21
N ASP A 15 1.62 23.87 -17.93
CA ASP A 15 2.90 24.56 -18.14
C ASP A 15 3.88 24.43 -16.97
N LYS A 16 3.49 23.74 -15.89
CA LYS A 16 4.31 23.57 -14.69
C LYS A 16 5.01 22.22 -14.67
N THR A 17 6.34 22.23 -14.57
CA THR A 17 7.11 21.03 -14.26
C THR A 17 6.99 20.72 -12.77
N VAL A 18 6.47 19.53 -12.44
CA VAL A 18 6.29 19.07 -11.05
C VAL A 18 7.60 18.53 -10.50
N PHE A 19 8.25 17.63 -11.24
CA PHE A 19 9.62 17.18 -10.96
C PHE A 19 10.36 16.91 -12.27
N ARG A 20 11.69 17.01 -12.22
CA ARG A 20 12.54 16.92 -13.40
C ARG A 20 13.70 15.95 -13.17
N GLU A 21 13.83 14.97 -14.07
CA GLU A 21 14.93 14.02 -14.14
C GLU A 21 15.29 13.41 -12.78
N ILE A 22 14.29 13.04 -11.99
CA ILE A 22 14.52 12.37 -10.73
C ILE A 22 14.85 10.88 -10.96
N SER A 23 15.86 10.39 -10.27
CA SER A 23 16.32 9.00 -10.37
C SER A 23 16.45 8.40 -8.98
N PHE A 24 15.98 7.17 -8.82
CA PHE A 24 16.09 6.42 -7.58
C PHE A 24 15.86 4.94 -7.81
N ILE A 25 16.24 4.13 -6.83
CA ILE A 25 15.99 2.68 -6.82
C ILE A 25 15.26 2.33 -5.53
N ILE A 26 14.18 1.56 -5.66
CA ILE A 26 13.48 0.95 -4.53
C ILE A 26 13.88 -0.52 -4.48
N HIS A 27 14.53 -0.92 -3.37
CA HIS A 27 14.97 -2.29 -3.13
C HIS A 27 13.91 -3.08 -2.37
N ASP A 28 13.97 -4.41 -2.47
CA ASP A 28 13.13 -5.28 -1.64
C ASP A 28 13.30 -4.93 -0.15
N LEU A 29 12.17 -4.94 0.55
CA LEU A 29 12.06 -4.63 1.98
C LEU A 29 12.32 -3.17 2.37
N ASP A 30 12.51 -2.28 1.39
CA ASP A 30 12.54 -0.85 1.65
C ASP A 30 11.21 -0.35 2.22
N ARG A 31 11.29 0.52 3.21
CA ARG A 31 10.17 1.31 3.72
C ARG A 31 10.55 2.77 3.63
N ILE A 32 10.11 3.41 2.56
CA ILE A 32 10.56 4.76 2.19
C ILE A 32 9.46 5.76 2.52
N GLY A 33 9.78 6.73 3.39
CA GLY A 33 8.92 7.88 3.63
C GLY A 33 9.19 8.98 2.59
N LEU A 34 8.16 9.37 1.87
CA LEU A 34 8.21 10.47 0.91
C LEU A 34 7.71 11.74 1.57
N ILE A 35 8.59 12.71 1.72
CA ILE A 35 8.31 13.99 2.36
C ILE A 35 8.54 15.17 1.42
N GLY A 36 8.04 16.30 1.79
CA GLY A 36 8.13 17.57 1.07
C GLY A 36 6.99 18.48 1.51
N VAL A 37 7.14 19.77 1.28
CA VAL A 37 6.04 20.73 1.55
C VAL A 37 4.84 20.44 0.66
N ASN A 38 3.65 20.87 1.06
CA ASN A 38 2.45 20.70 0.25
C ASN A 38 2.62 21.33 -1.13
N GLY A 39 2.17 20.62 -2.17
CA GLY A 39 2.29 21.07 -3.55
C GLY A 39 3.63 20.76 -4.23
N THR A 40 4.52 19.97 -3.61
CA THR A 40 5.78 19.52 -4.25
C THR A 40 5.61 18.37 -5.23
N GLY A 41 4.43 17.75 -5.29
CA GLY A 41 4.14 16.66 -6.22
C GLY A 41 4.26 15.25 -5.64
N LYS A 42 4.17 15.09 -4.31
CA LYS A 42 4.23 13.77 -3.65
C LYS A 42 3.17 12.80 -4.18
N THR A 43 1.91 13.20 -4.14
CA THR A 43 0.79 12.38 -4.68
C THR A 43 0.95 12.16 -6.18
N THR A 44 1.40 13.17 -6.92
CA THR A 44 1.68 13.05 -8.35
C THR A 44 2.74 11.99 -8.62
N LEU A 45 3.78 11.91 -7.79
CA LEU A 45 4.81 10.87 -7.94
C LEU A 45 4.20 9.46 -7.74
N LEU A 46 3.37 9.26 -6.71
CA LEU A 46 2.69 7.97 -6.52
C LEU A 46 1.75 7.64 -7.69
N ASP A 47 1.02 8.61 -8.21
CA ASP A 47 0.15 8.44 -9.39
C ASP A 47 0.95 8.01 -10.64
N VAL A 48 2.12 8.60 -10.85
CA VAL A 48 2.99 8.25 -11.98
C VAL A 48 3.60 6.86 -11.81
N LEU A 49 4.09 6.52 -10.60
CA LEU A 49 4.67 5.20 -10.32
C LEU A 49 3.63 4.08 -10.46
N SER A 50 2.39 4.33 -10.09
CA SER A 50 1.29 3.36 -10.21
C SER A 50 0.71 3.21 -11.61
N GLY A 51 1.07 4.11 -12.53
CA GLY A 51 0.53 4.16 -13.88
C GLY A 51 -0.83 4.86 -13.99
N ARG A 52 -1.36 5.46 -12.91
CA ARG A 52 -2.59 6.28 -12.96
C ARG A 52 -2.39 7.57 -13.74
N SER A 53 -1.18 8.08 -13.76
CA SER A 53 -0.78 9.27 -14.50
C SER A 53 0.43 8.95 -15.36
N GLY A 54 0.54 9.58 -16.54
CA GLY A 54 1.68 9.42 -17.42
C GLY A 54 2.89 10.25 -16.98
N PHE A 55 4.01 10.00 -17.60
CA PHE A 55 5.25 10.75 -17.48
C PHE A 55 5.53 11.52 -18.77
N ASP A 56 6.45 12.50 -18.71
CA ASP A 56 6.89 13.24 -19.89
C ASP A 56 7.96 12.46 -20.65
N GLY A 57 7.89 12.53 -21.98
CA GLY A 57 8.84 11.84 -22.88
C GLY A 57 8.32 10.53 -23.45
N ASP A 58 9.06 9.98 -24.40
CA ASP A 58 8.67 8.79 -25.16
C ASP A 58 9.30 7.49 -24.65
N VAL A 59 10.33 7.60 -23.81
CA VAL A 59 11.05 6.45 -23.24
C VAL A 59 10.62 6.24 -21.79
N SER A 60 10.23 5.01 -21.47
CA SER A 60 9.85 4.68 -20.09
C SER A 60 11.04 4.85 -19.14
N PRO A 61 10.87 5.62 -18.04
CA PRO A 61 11.88 5.77 -17.01
C PRO A 61 11.95 4.57 -16.04
N PHE A 62 11.04 3.58 -16.20
CA PHE A 62 10.88 2.48 -15.26
C PHE A 62 11.56 1.21 -15.75
N SER A 63 12.25 0.52 -14.86
CA SER A 63 12.85 -0.79 -15.11
C SER A 63 12.63 -1.69 -13.89
N ALA A 64 12.00 -2.82 -14.12
CA ALA A 64 11.72 -3.85 -13.10
C ALA A 64 11.56 -5.21 -13.78
N LYS A 65 11.46 -6.30 -13.00
CA LYS A 65 11.08 -7.60 -13.53
C LYS A 65 9.72 -7.54 -14.24
N SER A 66 9.50 -8.40 -15.23
CA SER A 66 8.31 -8.35 -16.12
C SER A 66 6.97 -8.51 -15.39
N ASP A 67 6.96 -9.20 -14.25
CA ASP A 67 5.78 -9.48 -13.42
C ASP A 67 5.71 -8.60 -12.15
N TYR A 68 6.48 -7.50 -12.11
CA TYR A 68 6.47 -6.57 -10.98
C TYR A 68 5.11 -5.89 -10.83
N THR A 69 4.54 -5.98 -9.65
CA THR A 69 3.22 -5.46 -9.36
C THR A 69 3.25 -4.37 -8.28
N ILE A 70 2.36 -3.39 -8.43
CA ILE A 70 2.26 -2.24 -7.52
C ILE A 70 0.81 -2.14 -7.01
N GLY A 71 0.66 -2.15 -5.68
CA GLY A 71 -0.59 -1.84 -5.01
C GLY A 71 -0.60 -0.39 -4.57
N TYR A 72 -1.75 0.28 -4.66
CA TYR A 72 -1.86 1.71 -4.36
C TYR A 72 -3.06 2.03 -3.48
N LEU A 73 -2.78 2.56 -2.29
CA LEU A 73 -3.76 3.22 -1.43
C LEU A 73 -3.84 4.69 -1.84
N THR A 74 -4.85 5.03 -2.63
CA THR A 74 -5.10 6.40 -3.12
C THR A 74 -5.80 7.26 -2.05
N GLN A 75 -5.85 8.56 -2.26
CA GLN A 75 -6.61 9.45 -1.38
C GLN A 75 -8.13 9.19 -1.47
N GLU A 76 -8.62 8.87 -2.66
CA GLU A 76 -10.02 8.53 -2.90
C GLU A 76 -10.12 7.11 -3.47
N PRO A 77 -10.77 6.17 -2.74
CA PRO A 77 -10.95 4.81 -3.23
C PRO A 77 -11.81 4.76 -4.49
N ASP A 78 -11.33 4.01 -5.49
CA ASP A 78 -12.05 3.71 -6.71
C ASP A 78 -12.40 2.22 -6.73
N PHE A 79 -13.62 1.91 -6.31
CA PHE A 79 -14.14 0.55 -6.21
C PHE A 79 -15.32 0.32 -7.14
N ASP A 80 -15.53 -0.93 -7.49
CA ASP A 80 -16.82 -1.38 -8.03
C ASP A 80 -17.85 -1.42 -6.90
N ASP A 81 -18.75 -0.44 -6.88
CA ASP A 81 -19.76 -0.26 -5.84
C ASP A 81 -20.72 -1.44 -5.68
N GLN A 82 -20.80 -2.31 -6.67
CA GLN A 82 -21.67 -3.49 -6.64
C GLN A 82 -21.03 -4.72 -5.99
N LYS A 83 -19.71 -4.72 -5.84
CA LYS A 83 -18.99 -5.80 -5.15
C LYS A 83 -19.18 -5.75 -3.64
N THR A 84 -19.11 -6.92 -3.02
CA THR A 84 -19.07 -7.02 -1.56
C THR A 84 -17.71 -6.60 -1.01
N VAL A 85 -17.68 -6.28 0.28
CA VAL A 85 -16.41 -6.03 1.00
C VAL A 85 -15.49 -7.22 0.88
N LEU A 86 -15.99 -8.45 1.07
CA LEU A 86 -15.22 -9.67 0.97
C LEU A 86 -14.55 -9.82 -0.42
N ASP A 87 -15.33 -9.66 -1.50
CA ASP A 87 -14.81 -9.76 -2.86
C ASP A 87 -13.81 -8.67 -3.21
N THR A 88 -13.93 -7.51 -2.59
CA THR A 88 -13.01 -6.39 -2.79
C THR A 88 -11.70 -6.60 -2.04
N VAL A 89 -11.76 -6.96 -0.76
CA VAL A 89 -10.57 -7.14 0.10
C VAL A 89 -9.75 -8.35 -0.36
N LEU A 90 -10.40 -9.44 -0.75
CA LEU A 90 -9.76 -10.68 -1.19
C LEU A 90 -9.77 -10.85 -2.71
N SER A 91 -9.58 -9.78 -3.46
CA SER A 91 -9.66 -9.75 -4.93
C SER A 91 -8.44 -10.32 -5.65
N SER A 92 -7.58 -11.05 -4.98
CA SER A 92 -6.38 -11.68 -5.56
C SER A 92 -6.72 -12.94 -6.38
N ASP A 93 -5.95 -13.18 -7.46
CA ASP A 93 -6.01 -14.39 -8.25
C ASP A 93 -5.25 -15.58 -7.63
N LEU A 94 -4.55 -15.37 -6.52
CA LEU A 94 -3.87 -16.45 -5.80
C LEU A 94 -4.86 -17.48 -5.27
N ARG A 95 -4.53 -18.75 -5.43
CA ARG A 95 -5.42 -19.84 -5.04
C ARG A 95 -5.76 -19.81 -3.55
N GLU A 96 -4.80 -19.52 -2.71
CA GLU A 96 -4.98 -19.38 -1.26
C GLU A 96 -6.00 -18.30 -0.91
N MET A 97 -5.96 -17.16 -1.58
CA MET A 97 -6.90 -16.05 -1.35
C MET A 97 -8.31 -16.40 -1.86
N GLN A 98 -8.42 -17.09 -2.98
CA GLN A 98 -9.70 -17.59 -3.48
C GLN A 98 -10.34 -18.58 -2.50
N LEU A 99 -9.56 -19.49 -1.94
CA LEU A 99 -10.02 -20.43 -0.94
C LEU A 99 -10.47 -19.75 0.34
N ILE A 100 -9.73 -18.76 0.83
CA ILE A 100 -10.09 -17.99 2.02
C ILE A 100 -11.42 -17.25 1.77
N ARG A 101 -11.58 -16.63 0.61
CA ARG A 101 -12.83 -15.98 0.23
C ARG A 101 -14.01 -16.96 0.22
N ASP A 102 -13.85 -18.14 -0.38
CA ASP A 102 -14.88 -19.18 -0.39
C ASP A 102 -15.19 -19.68 1.02
N TYR A 103 -14.17 -19.87 1.84
CA TYR A 103 -14.32 -20.26 3.25
C TYR A 103 -15.11 -19.22 4.05
N GLU A 104 -14.72 -17.96 4.00
CA GLU A 104 -15.41 -16.89 4.72
C GLU A 104 -16.87 -16.73 4.25
N PHE A 105 -17.11 -16.84 2.93
CA PHE A 105 -18.47 -16.81 2.37
C PHE A 105 -19.34 -17.95 2.92
N LEU A 106 -18.83 -19.18 2.94
CA LEU A 106 -19.56 -20.36 3.41
C LEU A 106 -19.78 -20.31 4.93
N MET A 107 -18.84 -19.76 5.69
CA MET A 107 -18.96 -19.64 7.15
C MET A 107 -19.92 -18.51 7.57
N ALA A 108 -20.02 -17.43 6.78
CA ALA A 108 -20.92 -16.30 7.09
C ALA A 108 -22.38 -16.70 7.01
N ASP A 109 -22.77 -17.61 6.11
CA ASP A 109 -24.14 -18.12 5.97
C ASP A 109 -24.07 -19.65 5.83
N TYR A 110 -23.67 -20.31 6.94
CA TYR A 110 -23.56 -21.77 6.97
C TYR A 110 -24.93 -22.43 6.75
N ARG A 111 -24.98 -23.34 5.77
CA ARG A 111 -26.13 -24.20 5.51
C ARG A 111 -25.68 -25.64 5.37
N GLU A 112 -26.49 -26.56 5.92
CA GLU A 112 -26.19 -27.98 5.85
C GLU A 112 -25.98 -28.49 4.41
N GLU A 113 -26.69 -27.94 3.44
CA GLU A 113 -26.54 -28.25 2.01
C GLU A 113 -25.16 -27.88 1.45
N ASN A 114 -24.44 -26.95 2.09
CA ASN A 114 -23.11 -26.51 1.68
C ASN A 114 -21.96 -27.22 2.40
N GLN A 115 -22.28 -28.19 3.28
CA GLN A 115 -21.25 -28.87 4.09
C GLN A 115 -20.19 -29.56 3.23
N ALA A 116 -20.58 -30.28 2.19
CA ALA A 116 -19.64 -30.96 1.30
C ALA A 116 -18.68 -30.00 0.61
N ARG A 117 -19.18 -28.81 0.19
CA ARG A 117 -18.36 -27.76 -0.40
C ARG A 117 -17.40 -27.16 0.63
N LEU A 118 -17.87 -26.90 1.82
CA LEU A 118 -17.05 -26.38 2.94
C LEU A 118 -15.90 -27.34 3.28
N GLU A 119 -16.20 -28.64 3.41
CA GLU A 119 -15.19 -29.67 3.70
C GLU A 119 -14.12 -29.73 2.59
N LYS A 120 -14.51 -29.61 1.35
CA LYS A 120 -13.59 -29.55 0.21
C LYS A 120 -12.69 -28.32 0.26
N VAL A 121 -13.24 -27.15 0.55
CA VAL A 121 -12.49 -25.92 0.70
C VAL A 121 -11.49 -26.02 1.85
N MET A 122 -11.93 -26.54 3.00
CA MET A 122 -11.07 -26.74 4.17
C MET A 122 -9.93 -27.72 3.88
N ALA A 123 -10.19 -28.81 3.17
CA ALA A 123 -9.16 -29.76 2.78
C ALA A 123 -8.10 -29.15 1.85
N GLU A 124 -8.50 -28.32 0.89
CA GLU A 124 -7.56 -27.58 0.05
C GLU A 124 -6.78 -26.53 0.85
N MET A 125 -7.41 -25.84 1.81
CA MET A 125 -6.72 -24.90 2.70
C MET A 125 -5.66 -25.61 3.55
N ASP A 126 -5.94 -26.81 4.06
CA ASP A 126 -4.96 -27.65 4.75
C ASP A 126 -3.78 -27.98 3.82
N SER A 127 -4.06 -28.39 2.60
CA SER A 127 -3.07 -28.79 1.60
C SER A 127 -2.13 -27.63 1.21
N LEU A 128 -2.64 -26.39 1.13
CA LEU A 128 -1.89 -25.20 0.76
C LEU A 128 -1.39 -24.41 1.97
N ASN A 129 -1.63 -24.89 3.18
CA ASN A 129 -1.31 -24.19 4.44
C ASN A 129 -1.89 -22.75 4.50
N ALA A 130 -3.13 -22.61 4.02
CA ALA A 130 -3.80 -21.31 3.91
C ALA A 130 -4.38 -20.78 5.22
N TRP A 131 -4.42 -21.58 6.29
CA TRP A 131 -4.99 -21.17 7.58
C TRP A 131 -4.22 -20.06 8.26
N GLU A 132 -2.92 -19.99 8.09
CA GLU A 132 -2.09 -18.90 8.62
C GLU A 132 -2.43 -17.58 7.91
N ILE A 133 -2.59 -17.63 6.60
CA ILE A 133 -3.02 -16.48 5.79
C ILE A 133 -4.44 -16.04 6.18
N GLU A 134 -5.34 -17.00 6.38
CA GLU A 134 -6.73 -16.73 6.81
C GLU A 134 -6.75 -16.03 8.18
N SER A 135 -5.94 -16.48 9.11
CA SER A 135 -5.80 -15.85 10.43
C SER A 135 -5.28 -14.39 10.31
N GLN A 136 -4.32 -14.16 9.44
CA GLN A 136 -3.83 -12.81 9.14
C GLN A 136 -4.92 -11.92 8.53
N VAL A 137 -5.70 -12.45 7.59
CA VAL A 137 -6.85 -11.75 6.98
C VAL A 137 -7.85 -11.31 8.06
N LYS A 138 -8.24 -12.23 8.92
CA LYS A 138 -9.16 -11.93 10.04
C LYS A 138 -8.62 -10.85 10.97
N THR A 139 -7.35 -10.91 11.30
CA THR A 139 -6.70 -9.92 12.15
C THR A 139 -6.73 -8.53 11.51
N VAL A 140 -6.38 -8.42 10.24
CA VAL A 140 -6.40 -7.14 9.51
C VAL A 140 -7.82 -6.56 9.46
N LEU A 141 -8.81 -7.37 9.10
CA LEU A 141 -10.21 -6.93 9.03
C LEU A 141 -10.72 -6.45 10.39
N SER A 142 -10.44 -7.21 11.45
CA SER A 142 -10.85 -6.87 12.81
C SER A 142 -10.20 -5.57 13.28
N LYS A 143 -8.89 -5.41 13.09
CA LYS A 143 -8.15 -4.22 13.50
C LYS A 143 -8.59 -2.95 12.77
N LEU A 144 -9.04 -3.10 11.53
CA LEU A 144 -9.57 -1.98 10.74
C LEU A 144 -11.09 -1.77 10.93
N GLY A 145 -11.73 -2.54 11.83
CA GLY A 145 -13.14 -2.39 12.14
C GLY A 145 -14.07 -2.79 11.00
N ILE A 146 -13.64 -3.71 10.14
CA ILE A 146 -14.42 -4.23 9.03
C ILE A 146 -15.12 -5.51 9.49
N GLU A 147 -16.42 -5.40 9.79
CA GLU A 147 -17.21 -6.48 10.38
C GLU A 147 -18.16 -7.12 9.38
N ASP A 148 -18.87 -6.34 8.58
CA ASP A 148 -19.84 -6.84 7.61
C ASP A 148 -19.17 -7.09 6.24
N LEU A 149 -18.75 -8.32 6.03
CA LEU A 149 -18.10 -8.75 4.79
C LEU A 149 -19.06 -8.89 3.61
N ASN A 150 -20.35 -8.98 3.85
CA ASN A 150 -21.39 -9.12 2.83
C ASN A 150 -21.97 -7.78 2.39
N ALA A 151 -21.65 -6.69 3.06
CA ALA A 151 -22.07 -5.35 2.65
C ALA A 151 -21.50 -5.01 1.27
N LYS A 152 -22.28 -4.29 0.47
CA LYS A 152 -21.78 -3.72 -0.77
C LYS A 152 -20.88 -2.52 -0.48
N VAL A 153 -19.78 -2.42 -1.19
CA VAL A 153 -18.82 -1.32 -1.02
C VAL A 153 -19.48 0.03 -1.26
N GLY A 154 -20.41 0.14 -2.19
CA GLY A 154 -21.15 1.36 -2.49
C GLY A 154 -22.01 1.89 -1.34
N ASP A 155 -22.42 1.03 -0.40
CA ASP A 155 -23.26 1.39 0.74
C ASP A 155 -22.45 1.85 1.98
N LEU A 156 -21.13 1.80 1.92
CA LEU A 156 -20.25 2.14 3.03
C LEU A 156 -20.03 3.65 3.16
N SER A 157 -19.81 4.11 4.40
CA SER A 157 -19.30 5.47 4.65
C SER A 157 -17.94 5.69 4.00
N GLY A 158 -17.56 6.94 3.76
CA GLY A 158 -16.26 7.27 3.19
C GLY A 158 -15.08 6.75 4.04
N GLY A 159 -15.19 6.86 5.36
CA GLY A 159 -14.16 6.34 6.28
C GLY A 159 -14.03 4.82 6.24
N LEU A 160 -15.14 4.10 6.13
CA LEU A 160 -15.11 2.64 6.04
C LEU A 160 -14.62 2.18 4.65
N ARG A 161 -15.01 2.85 3.57
CA ARG A 161 -14.46 2.61 2.23
C ARG A 161 -12.93 2.75 2.22
N ARG A 162 -12.41 3.78 2.87
CA ARG A 162 -10.97 4.01 3.01
C ARG A 162 -10.28 2.87 3.75
N ARG A 163 -10.88 2.39 4.85
CA ARG A 163 -10.34 1.24 5.61
C ARG A 163 -10.39 -0.06 4.82
N VAL A 164 -11.44 -0.26 4.03
CA VAL A 164 -11.55 -1.41 3.11
C VAL A 164 -10.42 -1.36 2.07
N GLN A 165 -10.13 -0.20 1.49
CA GLN A 165 -9.01 -0.05 0.58
C GLN A 165 -7.67 -0.33 1.26
N LEU A 166 -7.47 0.16 2.47
CA LEU A 166 -6.27 -0.12 3.24
C LEU A 166 -6.11 -1.63 3.50
N ALA A 167 -7.17 -2.31 3.91
CA ALA A 167 -7.17 -3.77 4.09
C ALA A 167 -6.79 -4.50 2.79
N GLN A 168 -7.39 -4.12 1.67
CA GLN A 168 -7.10 -4.70 0.36
C GLN A 168 -5.61 -4.58 0.01
N VAL A 169 -5.04 -3.40 0.18
CA VAL A 169 -3.62 -3.14 -0.13
C VAL A 169 -2.71 -3.92 0.81
N LEU A 170 -2.98 -3.94 2.12
CA LEU A 170 -2.18 -4.67 3.11
C LEU A 170 -2.22 -6.18 2.91
N LEU A 171 -3.34 -6.73 2.45
CA LEU A 171 -3.52 -8.15 2.19
C LEU A 171 -3.10 -8.59 0.79
N SER A 172 -2.76 -7.64 -0.07
CA SER A 172 -2.28 -7.92 -1.42
C SER A 172 -0.85 -8.49 -1.40
N HIS A 173 -0.52 -9.21 -2.47
CA HIS A 173 0.81 -9.77 -2.69
C HIS A 173 1.60 -8.96 -3.73
N HIS A 174 1.42 -7.65 -3.74
CA HIS A 174 2.17 -6.76 -4.63
C HIS A 174 3.64 -6.64 -4.20
N ASP A 175 4.51 -6.46 -5.18
CA ASP A 175 5.95 -6.26 -4.94
C ASP A 175 6.24 -4.91 -4.27
N LEU A 176 5.44 -3.89 -4.56
CA LEU A 176 5.54 -2.55 -3.98
C LEU A 176 4.16 -2.04 -3.57
N LEU A 177 4.06 -1.53 -2.36
CA LEU A 177 2.89 -0.82 -1.87
C LEU A 177 3.14 0.69 -1.86
N LEU A 178 2.25 1.44 -2.50
CA LEU A 178 2.22 2.90 -2.44
C LEU A 178 1.08 3.32 -1.50
N LEU A 179 1.40 4.01 -0.42
CA LEU A 179 0.42 4.40 0.60
C LEU A 179 0.37 5.92 0.71
N ASP A 180 -0.72 6.53 0.27
CA ASP A 180 -0.94 7.98 0.40
C ASP A 180 -1.76 8.27 1.66
N GLU A 181 -1.12 8.81 2.69
CA GLU A 181 -1.69 9.13 4.00
C GLU A 181 -2.41 7.94 4.67
N PRO A 182 -1.73 6.80 4.89
CA PRO A 182 -2.39 5.58 5.37
C PRO A 182 -2.92 5.71 6.81
N THR A 183 -2.43 6.66 7.60
CA THR A 183 -2.84 6.89 8.99
C THR A 183 -3.99 7.88 9.15
N ASN A 184 -4.44 8.53 8.06
CA ASN A 184 -5.53 9.48 8.11
C ASN A 184 -6.81 8.83 8.62
N HIS A 185 -7.49 9.53 9.56
CA HIS A 185 -8.74 9.11 10.17
C HIS A 185 -8.68 7.80 10.96
N LEU A 186 -7.49 7.32 11.27
CA LEU A 186 -7.28 6.18 12.18
C LEU A 186 -7.06 6.70 13.62
N ASP A 187 -7.56 5.95 14.59
CA ASP A 187 -7.25 6.21 16.01
C ASP A 187 -5.81 5.77 16.35
N ILE A 188 -5.35 6.17 17.53
CA ILE A 188 -3.98 5.91 17.97
C ILE A 188 -3.66 4.41 18.03
N ASP A 189 -4.58 3.60 18.53
CA ASP A 189 -4.38 2.15 18.65
C ASP A 189 -4.27 1.48 17.27
N THR A 190 -5.08 1.92 16.32
CA THR A 190 -5.02 1.41 14.93
C THR A 190 -3.74 1.86 14.23
N ILE A 191 -3.28 3.09 14.44
CA ILE A 191 -2.00 3.59 13.92
C ILE A 191 -0.83 2.76 14.48
N GLU A 192 -0.83 2.47 15.76
CA GLU A 192 0.18 1.65 16.41
C GLU A 192 0.19 0.22 15.83
N TRP A 193 -0.98 -0.38 15.67
CA TRP A 193 -1.10 -1.68 15.04
C TRP A 193 -0.56 -1.68 13.59
N LEU A 194 -0.97 -0.69 12.77
CA LEU A 194 -0.51 -0.56 11.38
C LEU A 194 1.01 -0.39 11.31
N THR A 195 1.57 0.43 12.19
CA THR A 195 3.01 0.65 12.31
C THR A 195 3.73 -0.68 12.57
N ASN A 196 3.29 -1.45 13.55
CA ASN A 196 3.85 -2.74 13.89
C ASN A 196 3.64 -3.78 12.77
N PHE A 197 2.48 -3.78 12.13
CA PHE A 197 2.18 -4.65 11.00
C PHE A 197 3.17 -4.44 9.86
N LEU A 198 3.38 -3.21 9.43
CA LEU A 198 4.31 -2.88 8.34
C LEU A 198 5.77 -3.11 8.73
N LYS A 199 6.15 -2.79 9.96
CA LYS A 199 7.51 -2.99 10.47
C LYS A 199 7.90 -4.47 10.50
N ASN A 200 6.96 -5.36 10.83
CA ASN A 200 7.19 -6.79 10.94
C ASN A 200 6.87 -7.57 9.66
N SER A 201 6.25 -6.92 8.67
CA SER A 201 5.96 -7.52 7.38
C SER A 201 7.18 -7.48 6.46
N LYS A 202 7.25 -8.44 5.54
CA LYS A 202 8.25 -8.46 4.47
C LYS A 202 7.73 -7.73 3.23
N LYS A 203 7.18 -6.53 3.42
CA LYS A 203 6.62 -5.72 2.35
C LYS A 203 7.54 -4.55 2.02
N THR A 204 7.61 -4.21 0.74
CA THR A 204 8.27 -3.01 0.24
C THR A 204 7.23 -1.90 0.16
N VAL A 205 7.50 -0.76 0.77
CA VAL A 205 6.53 0.32 0.91
C VAL A 205 7.16 1.68 0.59
N LEU A 206 6.46 2.47 -0.21
CA LEU A 206 6.71 3.90 -0.38
C LEU A 206 5.45 4.64 0.09
N PHE A 207 5.57 5.53 1.05
CA PHE A 207 4.41 6.14 1.69
C PHE A 207 4.57 7.64 1.89
N ILE A 208 3.45 8.34 1.86
CA ILE A 208 3.31 9.75 2.21
C ILE A 208 2.55 9.82 3.53
N THR A 209 3.07 10.56 4.51
CA THR A 209 2.36 10.85 5.76
C THR A 209 2.85 12.13 6.40
N HIS A 210 1.98 12.79 7.18
CA HIS A 210 2.32 13.86 8.09
C HIS A 210 2.52 13.36 9.53
N ASP A 211 2.29 12.07 9.77
CA ASP A 211 2.46 11.44 11.08
C ASP A 211 3.94 11.12 11.32
N ARG A 212 4.57 11.91 12.19
CA ARG A 212 6.00 11.75 12.52
C ARG A 212 6.30 10.43 13.24
N TYR A 213 5.39 9.96 14.08
CA TYR A 213 5.51 8.67 14.75
C TYR A 213 5.63 7.54 13.73
N PHE A 214 4.75 7.54 12.73
CA PHE A 214 4.75 6.55 11.66
C PHE A 214 6.04 6.62 10.83
N LEU A 215 6.45 7.83 10.40
CA LEU A 215 7.71 8.07 9.69
C LEU A 215 8.91 7.56 10.47
N ASP A 216 9.00 7.89 11.76
CA ASP A 216 10.15 7.56 12.59
C ASP A 216 10.26 6.06 12.86
N ASN A 217 9.13 5.38 13.06
CA ASN A 217 9.11 3.96 13.42
C ASN A 217 9.28 3.00 12.25
N ILE A 218 8.81 3.33 11.04
CA ILE A 218 8.85 2.39 9.92
C ILE A 218 9.86 2.71 8.83
N SER A 219 10.31 3.97 8.70
CA SER A 219 11.18 4.36 7.59
C SER A 219 12.57 3.76 7.69
N THR A 220 13.03 3.15 6.62
CA THR A 220 14.42 2.74 6.40
C THR A 220 15.19 3.76 5.59
N ARG A 221 14.50 4.51 4.75
CA ARG A 221 14.99 5.65 3.99
C ARG A 221 13.94 6.74 3.91
N ILE A 222 14.38 7.98 3.71
CA ILE A 222 13.53 9.15 3.46
C ILE A 222 13.86 9.71 2.08
N PHE A 223 12.84 9.95 1.27
CA PHE A 223 12.93 10.72 0.02
C PHE A 223 12.29 12.08 0.24
N GLU A 224 13.03 13.13 -0.03
CA GLU A 224 12.51 14.50 0.01
C GLU A 224 12.34 15.04 -1.39
N LEU A 225 11.10 15.42 -1.76
CA LEU A 225 10.83 16.22 -2.94
C LEU A 225 10.96 17.70 -2.61
N ASP A 226 11.93 18.35 -3.23
CA ASP A 226 12.17 19.77 -3.07
C ASP A 226 12.51 20.41 -4.43
N ARG A 227 11.78 21.47 -4.79
CA ARG A 227 12.00 22.27 -6.01
C ARG A 227 12.15 21.46 -7.29
N GLY A 228 11.35 20.40 -7.41
CA GLY A 228 11.34 19.51 -8.57
C GLY A 228 12.45 18.45 -8.59
N GLY A 229 13.30 18.39 -7.57
CA GLY A 229 14.32 17.37 -7.36
C GLY A 229 13.97 16.40 -6.25
N LEU A 230 14.75 15.32 -6.14
CA LEU A 230 14.60 14.32 -5.10
C LEU A 230 15.94 14.13 -4.39
N ILE A 231 15.90 14.20 -3.06
CA ILE A 231 17.07 13.99 -2.19
C ILE A 231 16.79 12.75 -1.34
N GLU A 232 17.76 11.85 -1.27
CA GLU A 232 17.68 10.61 -0.51
C GLU A 232 18.45 10.71 0.81
N TYR A 233 17.84 10.22 1.89
CA TYR A 233 18.47 10.11 3.22
C TYR A 233 18.32 8.68 3.72
N GLN A 234 19.42 8.11 4.23
CA GLN A 234 19.41 6.80 4.87
C GLN A 234 18.90 6.92 6.30
N GLY A 235 18.06 6.00 6.74
CA GLY A 235 17.55 5.93 8.09
C GLY A 235 16.09 6.42 8.24
N ASN A 236 15.73 6.73 9.48
CA ASN A 236 14.39 7.19 9.85
C ASN A 236 14.26 8.72 9.82
N TYR A 237 13.15 9.24 10.34
CA TYR A 237 12.91 10.70 10.35
C TYR A 237 13.92 11.47 11.22
N GLN A 238 14.36 10.90 12.34
CA GLN A 238 15.39 11.54 13.20
C GLN A 238 16.73 11.61 12.46
N ASP A 239 17.11 10.56 11.74
CA ASP A 239 18.30 10.56 10.90
C ASP A 239 18.22 11.62 9.80
N TYR A 240 17.05 11.76 9.17
CA TYR A 240 16.79 12.79 8.17
C TYR A 240 17.01 14.20 8.75
N VAL A 241 16.43 14.50 9.91
CA VAL A 241 16.56 15.82 10.55
C VAL A 241 18.04 16.13 10.84
N ARG A 242 18.77 15.18 11.36
CA ARG A 242 20.21 15.32 11.65
C ARG A 242 21.03 15.54 10.38
N LEU A 243 20.84 14.67 9.38
CA LEU A 243 21.59 14.73 8.10
C LEU A 243 21.31 16.02 7.34
N LYS A 244 20.07 16.49 7.35
CA LYS A 244 19.68 17.75 6.71
C LYS A 244 20.34 18.94 7.39
N ALA A 245 20.35 18.99 8.71
CA ALA A 245 21.02 20.04 9.46
C ALA A 245 22.54 20.09 9.18
N GLU A 246 23.21 18.93 9.11
CA GLU A 246 24.61 18.83 8.76
C GLU A 246 24.91 19.32 7.32
N GLN A 247 23.96 19.17 6.40
CA GLN A 247 24.07 19.62 5.02
C GLN A 247 23.90 21.14 4.91
N ASP A 248 22.89 21.68 5.60
CA ASP A 248 22.61 23.12 5.64
C ASP A 248 23.75 23.94 6.27
N GLU A 249 24.55 23.33 7.18
CA GLU A 249 25.73 23.95 7.77
C GLU A 249 26.96 23.98 6.82
N ARG A 250 26.95 23.19 5.75
CA ARG A 250 28.05 23.11 4.78
C ARG A 250 27.86 23.98 3.54
N ASP A 251 26.63 24.37 3.27
CA ASP A 251 26.23 25.24 2.14
C ASP A 251 26.21 26.72 2.55
#